data_26813c9f7abb26b25caf214357693194
#
_entry.id   26813c9f7abb26b25caf214357693194
#
_cell.length_a   1.000
_cell.length_b   1.000
_cell.length_c   1.000
_cell.angle_alpha   90.00
_cell.angle_beta   90.00
_cell.angle_gamma   90.00
#
_symmetry.space_group_name_H-M   'P 1'
#
loop_
_entity.id
_entity.type
_entity.pdbx_description
1 polymer ?
#
loop_
_entity_poly.entity_id
_entity_poly.type
_entity_poly.pdbx_seq_one_letter_code
_entity_poly.pdbx_strand_id
1 'polypeptide(L)'
;MRGVHRGVITLELVISLGLMATLCAAIMPSITAMVQSVRILSRRVEDSSTSLFIADFLTEKIRNTVEGVEKEARQGNTYDYREEMQDGTWQTYTLRQQGGRLEIRIPGGFSQPITGGAGDVEGNPLFTVYTGGLVEISAILGKPDGKDRQVLHTAVYPYAEYFNKGDIWEVEGAQ
;
A
#
# COMPACT_ATOMS: atom_id res chain seq x y z
N MET A 1 32.85 57.94 40.28
CA MET A 1 32.89 56.47 40.20
C MET A 1 31.68 55.82 39.41
N ARG A 2 31.19 56.43 38.32
CA ARG A 2 30.04 55.96 37.57
C ARG A 2 30.40 55.20 36.24
N GLY A 3 31.68 55.06 35.90
CA GLY A 3 32.11 54.48 34.62
C GLY A 3 32.37 52.95 34.63
N VAL A 4 32.66 52.37 35.79
CA VAL A 4 33.07 50.96 35.90
C VAL A 4 31.89 49.98 35.70
N HIS A 5 30.69 50.33 36.13
CA HIS A 5 29.50 49.46 36.01
C HIS A 5 29.01 49.33 34.60
N ARG A 6 29.23 50.31 33.70
CA ARG A 6 28.77 50.17 32.28
C ARG A 6 29.62 49.19 31.46
N GLY A 7 30.92 49.11 31.75
CA GLY A 7 31.81 48.18 31.06
C GLY A 7 31.59 46.74 31.46
N VAL A 8 31.21 46.47 32.71
CA VAL A 8 30.92 45.11 33.20
C VAL A 8 29.64 44.57 32.58
N ILE A 9 28.58 45.38 32.47
CA ILE A 9 27.30 44.98 31.88
C ILE A 9 27.46 44.64 30.39
N THR A 10 28.27 45.40 29.65
CA THR A 10 28.52 45.09 28.22
C THR A 10 29.33 43.83 28.03
N LEU A 11 30.29 43.52 28.88
CA LEU A 11 31.09 42.31 28.85
C LEU A 11 30.22 41.08 29.15
N GLU A 12 29.38 41.17 30.17
CA GLU A 12 28.46 40.10 30.55
C GLU A 12 27.45 39.78 29.44
N LEU A 13 26.93 40.80 28.76
CA LEU A 13 26.03 40.64 27.62
C LEU A 13 26.72 39.97 26.43
N VAL A 14 27.96 40.31 26.13
CA VAL A 14 28.75 39.68 25.04
C VAL A 14 29.04 38.22 25.35
N ILE A 15 29.41 37.90 26.60
CA ILE A 15 29.66 36.53 27.04
C ILE A 15 28.37 35.69 26.96
N SER A 16 27.25 36.25 27.43
CA SER A 16 25.94 35.58 27.39
C SER A 16 25.48 35.29 25.96
N LEU A 17 25.65 36.26 25.05
CA LEU A 17 25.35 36.06 23.61
C LEU A 17 26.27 35.02 22.97
N GLY A 18 27.56 35.02 23.32
CA GLY A 18 28.52 34.01 22.83
C GLY A 18 28.16 32.61 23.30
N LEU A 19 27.80 32.43 24.57
CA LEU A 19 27.33 31.16 25.11
C LEU A 19 26.04 30.70 24.45
N MET A 20 25.07 31.60 24.25
CA MET A 20 23.82 31.27 23.59
C MET A 20 24.04 30.88 22.14
N ALA A 21 24.91 31.57 21.42
CA ALA A 21 25.24 31.20 20.04
C ALA A 21 25.91 29.81 19.94
N THR A 22 26.83 29.51 20.88
CA THR A 22 27.46 28.16 20.90
C THR A 22 26.48 27.05 21.27
N LEU A 23 25.57 27.31 22.21
CA LEU A 23 24.50 26.36 22.55
C LEU A 23 23.56 26.12 21.34
N CYS A 24 23.13 27.17 20.67
CA CYS A 24 22.30 27.03 19.46
C CYS A 24 23.03 26.27 18.37
N ALA A 25 24.31 26.56 18.13
CA ALA A 25 25.12 25.86 17.14
C ALA A 25 25.29 24.35 17.47
N ALA A 26 25.36 23.99 18.75
CA ALA A 26 25.44 22.60 19.19
C ALA A 26 24.11 21.85 19.09
N ILE A 27 22.98 22.53 19.34
CA ILE A 27 21.64 21.87 19.37
C ILE A 27 21.02 21.78 17.96
N MET A 28 21.23 22.78 17.10
CA MET A 28 20.64 22.83 15.77
C MET A 28 20.87 21.57 14.91
N PRO A 29 22.08 20.99 14.84
CA PRO A 29 22.32 19.74 14.08
C PRO A 29 21.50 18.59 14.62
N SER A 30 21.34 18.47 15.94
CA SER A 30 20.56 17.42 16.58
C SER A 30 19.07 17.54 16.24
N ILE A 31 18.53 18.75 16.28
CA ILE A 31 17.13 19.02 15.90
C ILE A 31 16.92 18.68 14.41
N THR A 32 17.84 19.11 13.55
CA THR A 32 17.76 18.83 12.11
C THR A 32 17.79 17.34 11.83
N ALA A 33 18.68 16.60 12.47
CA ALA A 33 18.76 15.14 12.35
C ALA A 33 17.48 14.46 12.83
N MET A 34 16.91 14.92 13.95
CA MET A 34 15.65 14.41 14.47
C MET A 34 14.49 14.65 13.49
N VAL A 35 14.35 15.84 12.94
CA VAL A 35 13.32 16.18 11.96
C VAL A 35 13.46 15.34 10.69
N GLN A 36 14.70 15.12 10.21
CA GLN A 36 14.94 14.24 9.06
C GLN A 36 14.56 12.79 9.37
N SER A 37 14.92 12.29 10.54
CA SER A 37 14.57 10.92 10.97
C SER A 37 13.05 10.72 11.05
N VAL A 38 12.33 11.69 11.62
CA VAL A 38 10.86 11.65 11.68
C VAL A 38 10.25 11.64 10.27
N ARG A 39 10.76 12.48 9.37
CA ARG A 39 10.27 12.49 7.96
C ARG A 39 10.50 11.16 7.24
N ILE A 40 11.67 10.57 7.42
CA ILE A 40 11.98 9.26 6.83
C ILE A 40 11.06 8.18 7.40
N LEU A 41 10.87 8.17 8.72
CA LEU A 41 10.00 7.20 9.39
C LEU A 41 8.54 7.37 8.95
N SER A 42 8.04 8.60 8.88
CA SER A 42 6.69 8.89 8.42
C SER A 42 6.44 8.38 7.00
N ARG A 43 7.39 8.61 6.09
CA ARG A 43 7.30 8.09 4.72
C ARG A 43 7.29 6.55 4.68
N ARG A 44 8.14 5.89 5.46
CA ARG A 44 8.17 4.42 5.53
C ARG A 44 6.86 3.84 6.05
N VAL A 45 6.29 4.46 7.07
CA VAL A 45 4.98 4.05 7.61
C VAL A 45 3.88 4.23 6.56
N GLU A 46 3.86 5.34 5.84
CA GLU A 46 2.91 5.61 4.78
C GLU A 46 3.04 4.60 3.63
N ASP A 47 4.26 4.35 3.15
CA ASP A 47 4.53 3.39 2.07
C ASP A 47 4.17 1.97 2.49
N SER A 48 4.50 1.57 3.72
CA SER A 48 4.14 0.25 4.27
C SER A 48 2.63 0.09 4.44
N SER A 49 1.95 1.11 4.93
CA SER A 49 0.48 1.11 5.09
C SER A 49 -0.22 1.00 3.74
N THR A 50 0.26 1.71 2.72
CA THR A 50 -0.28 1.62 1.37
C THR A 50 -0.09 0.23 0.77
N SER A 51 1.08 -0.36 0.95
CA SER A 51 1.37 -1.71 0.45
C SER A 51 0.49 -2.77 1.11
N LEU A 52 0.29 -2.70 2.42
CA LEU A 52 -0.61 -3.59 3.15
C LEU A 52 -2.06 -3.41 2.68
N PHE A 53 -2.51 -2.16 2.52
CA PHE A 53 -3.84 -1.88 2.00
C PHE A 53 -4.07 -2.49 0.61
N ILE A 54 -3.10 -2.36 -0.30
CA ILE A 54 -3.20 -2.94 -1.65
C ILE A 54 -3.28 -4.47 -1.57
N ALA A 55 -2.44 -5.09 -0.74
CA ALA A 55 -2.42 -6.53 -0.56
C ALA A 55 -3.74 -7.06 -0.01
N ASP A 56 -4.25 -6.44 1.04
CA ASP A 56 -5.53 -6.80 1.67
C ASP A 56 -6.68 -6.58 0.69
N PHE A 57 -6.70 -5.43 0.02
CA PHE A 57 -7.73 -5.08 -0.95
C PHE A 57 -7.82 -6.10 -2.10
N LEU A 58 -6.68 -6.41 -2.73
CA LEU A 58 -6.63 -7.39 -3.82
C LEU A 58 -7.06 -8.78 -3.33
N THR A 59 -6.54 -9.19 -2.19
CA THR A 59 -6.85 -10.49 -1.58
C THR A 59 -8.32 -10.61 -1.24
N GLU A 60 -8.90 -9.55 -0.65
CA GLU A 60 -10.32 -9.52 -0.29
C GLU A 60 -11.23 -9.57 -1.52
N LYS A 61 -10.95 -8.74 -2.53
CA LYS A 61 -11.76 -8.69 -3.76
C LYS A 61 -11.75 -10.02 -4.52
N ILE A 62 -10.58 -10.65 -4.64
CA ILE A 62 -10.48 -11.96 -5.30
C ILE A 62 -11.13 -13.05 -4.45
N ARG A 63 -10.90 -13.06 -3.14
CA ARG A 63 -11.49 -14.05 -2.24
C ARG A 63 -13.01 -13.99 -2.22
N ASN A 64 -13.58 -12.79 -2.18
CA ASN A 64 -15.02 -12.57 -2.11
C ASN A 64 -15.75 -12.75 -3.45
N THR A 65 -15.03 -13.11 -4.51
CA THR A 65 -15.65 -13.46 -5.79
C THR A 65 -16.50 -14.72 -5.63
N VAL A 66 -17.79 -14.59 -5.82
CA VAL A 66 -18.77 -15.69 -5.64
C VAL A 66 -19.16 -16.31 -6.96
N GLU A 67 -19.09 -15.56 -8.06
CA GLU A 67 -19.51 -16.00 -9.39
C GLU A 67 -18.57 -15.52 -10.49
N GLY A 68 -18.47 -16.28 -11.58
CA GLY A 68 -17.70 -15.87 -12.75
C GLY A 68 -16.18 -15.98 -12.58
N VAL A 69 -15.75 -16.92 -11.72
CA VAL A 69 -14.32 -17.21 -11.54
C VAL A 69 -13.74 -17.75 -12.83
N GLU A 70 -12.63 -17.20 -13.25
CA GLU A 70 -11.87 -17.71 -14.37
C GLU A 70 -11.23 -19.06 -14.01
N LYS A 71 -11.55 -20.08 -14.79
CA LYS A 71 -11.05 -21.45 -14.57
C LYS A 71 -9.93 -21.82 -15.53
N GLU A 72 -9.75 -21.05 -16.59
CA GLU A 72 -8.68 -21.25 -17.54
C GLU A 72 -7.38 -20.61 -17.06
N ALA A 73 -6.29 -21.36 -17.20
CA ALA A 73 -4.99 -20.86 -16.84
C ALA A 73 -4.62 -19.65 -17.71
N ARG A 74 -4.38 -18.52 -17.09
CA ARG A 74 -3.93 -17.30 -17.77
C ARG A 74 -3.00 -16.48 -16.92
N GLN A 75 -2.23 -15.62 -17.57
CA GLN A 75 -1.40 -14.61 -16.95
C GLN A 75 -1.72 -13.24 -17.54
N GLY A 76 -1.74 -12.21 -16.71
CA GLY A 76 -1.99 -10.87 -17.20
C GLY A 76 -2.02 -9.81 -16.08
N ASN A 77 -2.28 -8.58 -16.51
CA ASN A 77 -2.37 -7.44 -15.62
C ASN A 77 -3.81 -7.02 -15.35
N THR A 78 -4.75 -7.91 -15.67
CA THR A 78 -6.19 -7.72 -15.43
C THR A 78 -6.78 -8.97 -14.79
N TYR A 79 -7.75 -8.75 -13.90
CA TYR A 79 -8.55 -9.80 -13.31
C TYR A 79 -9.99 -9.34 -13.19
N ASP A 80 -10.92 -10.13 -13.72
CA ASP A 80 -12.35 -9.85 -13.67
C ASP A 80 -12.98 -10.57 -12.50
N TYR A 81 -13.81 -9.87 -11.73
CA TYR A 81 -14.57 -10.43 -10.63
C TYR A 81 -16.00 -9.86 -10.62
N ARG A 82 -16.91 -10.58 -9.97
CA ARG A 82 -18.31 -10.18 -9.86
C ARG A 82 -18.67 -9.91 -8.41
N GLU A 83 -19.44 -8.85 -8.19
CA GLU A 83 -20.07 -8.53 -6.90
C GLU A 83 -21.57 -8.47 -7.05
N GLU A 84 -22.28 -8.99 -6.05
CA GLU A 84 -23.71 -8.85 -5.94
C GLU A 84 -24.04 -7.46 -5.37
N MET A 85 -24.90 -6.75 -6.07
CA MET A 85 -25.38 -5.44 -5.67
C MET A 85 -26.54 -5.58 -4.69
N GLN A 86 -26.90 -4.49 -3.98
CA GLN A 86 -28.00 -4.48 -3.01
C GLN A 86 -29.37 -4.84 -3.61
N ASP A 87 -29.52 -4.68 -4.92
CA ASP A 87 -30.74 -5.04 -5.67
C ASP A 87 -30.74 -6.50 -6.17
N GLY A 88 -29.73 -7.30 -5.79
CA GLY A 88 -29.57 -8.68 -6.21
C GLY A 88 -28.99 -8.84 -7.63
N THR A 89 -28.63 -7.77 -8.30
CA THR A 89 -27.99 -7.85 -9.62
C THR A 89 -26.49 -8.08 -9.48
N TRP A 90 -25.92 -8.83 -10.43
CA TRP A 90 -24.48 -9.09 -10.49
C TRP A 90 -23.79 -8.11 -11.43
N GLN A 91 -22.77 -7.45 -10.92
CA GLN A 91 -21.94 -6.53 -11.72
C GLN A 91 -20.51 -7.07 -11.84
N THR A 92 -19.95 -6.95 -13.05
CA THR A 92 -18.57 -7.34 -13.32
C THR A 92 -17.65 -6.13 -13.20
N TYR A 93 -16.63 -6.28 -12.38
CA TYR A 93 -15.55 -5.33 -12.18
C TYR A 93 -14.25 -5.91 -12.70
N THR A 94 -13.38 -5.07 -13.22
CA THR A 94 -12.05 -5.46 -13.66
C THR A 94 -11.00 -4.77 -12.81
N LEU A 95 -10.22 -5.53 -12.07
CA LEU A 95 -8.96 -5.07 -11.49
C LEU A 95 -7.92 -5.02 -12.60
N ARG A 96 -7.23 -3.90 -12.72
CA ARG A 96 -6.16 -3.78 -13.72
C ARG A 96 -5.00 -2.93 -13.22
N GLN A 97 -3.83 -3.30 -13.69
CA GLN A 97 -2.66 -2.46 -13.57
C GLN A 97 -2.45 -1.69 -14.87
N GLN A 98 -2.39 -0.37 -14.79
CA GLN A 98 -2.12 0.49 -15.92
C GLN A 98 -1.21 1.65 -15.52
N GLY A 99 -0.07 1.81 -16.20
CA GLY A 99 0.86 2.91 -15.95
C GLY A 99 1.41 2.93 -14.51
N GLY A 100 1.62 1.77 -13.91
CA GLY A 100 2.10 1.66 -12.52
C GLY A 100 1.04 2.00 -11.47
N ARG A 101 -0.24 2.02 -11.83
CA ARG A 101 -1.37 2.21 -10.92
C ARG A 101 -2.26 0.99 -10.91
N LEU A 102 -2.83 0.72 -9.76
CA LEU A 102 -3.91 -0.23 -9.63
C LEU A 102 -5.24 0.51 -9.76
N GLU A 103 -6.10 0.02 -10.64
CA GLU A 103 -7.41 0.60 -10.92
C GLU A 103 -8.48 -0.45 -10.89
N ILE A 104 -9.70 -0.06 -10.49
CA ILE A 104 -10.92 -0.80 -10.75
C ILE A 104 -11.64 -0.17 -11.92
N ARG A 105 -11.97 -0.98 -12.91
CA ARG A 105 -12.91 -0.59 -13.96
C ARG A 105 -14.31 -0.98 -13.54
N ILE A 106 -15.17 0.03 -13.46
CA ILE A 106 -16.58 -0.11 -13.08
C ILE A 106 -17.41 -0.39 -14.34
N PRO A 107 -18.51 -1.14 -14.24
CA PRO A 107 -19.47 -1.28 -15.32
C PRO A 107 -19.90 0.08 -15.86
N GLY A 108 -19.89 0.24 -17.20
CA GLY A 108 -20.12 1.54 -17.85
C GLY A 108 -18.85 2.26 -18.30
N GLY A 109 -17.66 1.68 -18.06
CA GLY A 109 -16.40 2.13 -18.68
C GLY A 109 -15.55 3.09 -17.85
N PHE A 110 -16.00 3.48 -16.66
CA PHE A 110 -15.21 4.33 -15.77
C PHE A 110 -14.13 3.52 -15.05
N SER A 111 -12.95 4.12 -14.89
CA SER A 111 -11.87 3.57 -14.08
C SER A 111 -11.67 4.41 -12.84
N GLN A 112 -11.64 3.76 -11.69
CA GLN A 112 -11.35 4.39 -10.42
C GLN A 112 -9.97 3.93 -9.94
N PRO A 113 -9.02 4.84 -9.73
CA PRO A 113 -7.73 4.48 -9.18
C PRO A 113 -7.88 4.04 -7.72
N ILE A 114 -7.23 2.93 -7.37
CA ILE A 114 -7.13 2.42 -6.00
C ILE A 114 -5.87 3.00 -5.34
N THR A 115 -4.81 3.16 -6.13
CA THR A 115 -3.54 3.74 -5.67
C THR A 115 -3.42 5.18 -6.13
N GLY A 116 -2.90 6.04 -5.25
CA GLY A 116 -2.83 7.49 -5.52
C GLY A 116 -1.75 7.92 -6.50
N GLY A 117 -0.69 7.12 -6.65
CA GLY A 117 0.51 7.47 -7.39
C GLY A 117 0.73 6.64 -8.66
N ALA A 118 1.39 7.24 -9.64
CA ALA A 118 1.96 6.50 -10.76
C ALA A 118 3.21 5.75 -10.28
N GLY A 119 3.32 4.46 -10.62
CA GLY A 119 4.46 3.63 -10.24
C GLY A 119 4.34 2.95 -8.88
N ASP A 120 3.19 3.07 -8.21
CA ASP A 120 2.98 2.45 -6.90
C ASP A 120 2.85 0.91 -6.98
N VAL A 121 2.48 0.38 -8.16
CA VAL A 121 2.32 -1.05 -8.39
C VAL A 121 3.00 -1.45 -9.69
N GLU A 122 3.88 -2.41 -9.62
CA GLU A 122 4.53 -3.01 -10.79
C GLU A 122 4.43 -4.53 -10.69
N GLY A 123 3.79 -5.14 -11.65
CA GLY A 123 3.69 -6.60 -11.82
C GLY A 123 3.69 -6.93 -13.31
N ASN A 124 4.35 -8.00 -13.69
CA ASN A 124 4.30 -8.47 -15.07
C ASN A 124 4.62 -9.98 -15.12
N PRO A 125 3.60 -10.82 -15.01
CA PRO A 125 2.17 -10.53 -14.82
C PRO A 125 1.83 -10.15 -13.37
N LEU A 126 0.77 -9.36 -13.19
CA LEU A 126 0.25 -9.06 -11.85
C LEU A 126 -0.57 -10.23 -11.31
N PHE A 127 -1.37 -10.86 -12.17
CA PHE A 127 -2.22 -11.99 -11.86
C PHE A 127 -1.82 -13.21 -12.66
N THR A 128 -1.71 -14.35 -12.00
CA THR A 128 -1.60 -15.67 -12.62
C THR A 128 -2.76 -16.51 -12.12
N VAL A 129 -3.66 -16.86 -13.02
CA VAL A 129 -4.77 -17.75 -12.73
C VAL A 129 -4.35 -19.17 -13.11
N TYR A 130 -4.50 -20.10 -12.19
CA TYR A 130 -4.23 -21.51 -12.41
C TYR A 130 -5.51 -22.27 -12.70
N THR A 131 -5.37 -23.37 -13.40
CA THR A 131 -6.48 -24.30 -13.62
C THR A 131 -7.06 -24.72 -12.26
N GLY A 132 -8.38 -24.50 -12.07
CA GLY A 132 -9.07 -24.74 -10.80
C GLY A 132 -9.24 -23.48 -9.96
N GLY A 133 -8.99 -22.29 -10.52
CA GLY A 133 -9.40 -21.00 -9.94
C GLY A 133 -8.45 -20.39 -8.91
N LEU A 134 -7.31 -21.03 -8.61
CA LEU A 134 -6.31 -20.37 -7.76
C LEU A 134 -5.73 -19.15 -8.46
N VAL A 135 -5.71 -18.03 -7.79
CA VAL A 135 -5.15 -16.76 -8.30
C VAL A 135 -3.91 -16.40 -7.51
N GLU A 136 -2.79 -16.35 -8.17
CA GLU A 136 -1.54 -15.83 -7.63
C GLU A 136 -1.41 -14.34 -8.01
N ILE A 137 -1.06 -13.53 -7.02
CA ILE A 137 -0.81 -12.09 -7.16
C ILE A 137 0.68 -11.87 -6.94
N SER A 138 1.36 -11.33 -7.94
CA SER A 138 2.78 -11.01 -7.87
C SER A 138 3.01 -9.57 -8.28
N ALA A 139 3.40 -8.72 -7.33
CA ALA A 139 3.60 -7.30 -7.54
C ALA A 139 4.80 -6.76 -6.76
N ILE A 140 5.40 -5.72 -7.28
CA ILE A 140 6.33 -4.87 -6.55
C ILE A 140 5.58 -3.59 -6.22
N LEU A 141 5.45 -3.30 -4.94
CA LEU A 141 4.73 -2.15 -4.42
C LEU A 141 5.70 -1.06 -4.00
N GLY A 142 5.36 0.19 -4.27
CA GLY A 142 6.17 1.35 -3.96
C GLY A 142 6.74 2.04 -5.19
N LYS A 143 7.14 3.30 -5.02
CA LYS A 143 7.62 4.16 -6.12
C LYS A 143 8.84 3.57 -6.80
N PRO A 144 8.96 3.70 -8.14
CA PRO A 144 10.08 3.15 -8.92
C PRO A 144 11.46 3.60 -8.40
N ASP A 145 11.56 4.84 -7.94
CA ASP A 145 12.79 5.43 -7.39
C ASP A 145 12.93 5.25 -5.87
N GLY A 146 11.97 4.58 -5.24
CA GLY A 146 11.93 4.35 -3.79
C GLY A 146 12.90 3.23 -3.39
N LYS A 147 13.63 3.46 -2.30
CA LYS A 147 14.53 2.44 -1.71
C LYS A 147 13.77 1.35 -0.96
N ASP A 148 12.51 1.61 -0.63
CA ASP A 148 11.67 0.75 0.23
C ASP A 148 10.58 0.04 -0.61
N ARG A 149 10.96 -0.54 -1.77
CA ARG A 149 10.04 -1.35 -2.59
C ARG A 149 9.74 -2.66 -1.88
N GLN A 150 8.47 -3.01 -1.80
CA GLN A 150 7.99 -4.24 -1.19
C GLN A 150 7.54 -5.22 -2.27
N VAL A 151 7.87 -6.49 -2.09
CA VAL A 151 7.39 -7.55 -2.97
C VAL A 151 6.15 -8.16 -2.34
N LEU A 152 5.03 -8.05 -3.04
CA LEU A 152 3.81 -8.79 -2.74
C LEU A 152 3.83 -10.09 -3.55
N HIS A 153 3.78 -11.21 -2.86
CA HIS A 153 3.57 -12.51 -3.49
C HIS A 153 2.60 -13.30 -2.62
N THR A 154 1.41 -13.51 -3.13
CA THR A 154 0.36 -14.21 -2.41
C THR A 154 -0.51 -15.00 -3.39
N ALA A 155 -1.17 -16.04 -2.88
CA ALA A 155 -2.11 -16.83 -3.65
C ALA A 155 -3.46 -16.86 -2.92
N VAL A 156 -4.52 -16.67 -3.67
CA VAL A 156 -5.88 -16.55 -3.15
C VAL A 156 -6.80 -17.53 -3.87
N TYR A 157 -7.60 -18.24 -3.09
CA TYR A 157 -8.67 -19.07 -3.61
C TYR A 157 -10.00 -18.30 -3.48
N PRO A 158 -10.72 -18.02 -4.58
CA PRO A 158 -12.05 -17.42 -4.54
C PRO A 158 -13.04 -18.31 -3.81
N TYR A 159 -13.95 -17.74 -3.04
CA TYR A 159 -14.96 -18.49 -2.31
C TYR A 159 -15.90 -19.29 -3.24
N ALA A 160 -16.16 -18.80 -4.44
CA ALA A 160 -16.93 -19.54 -5.43
C ALA A 160 -16.40 -20.95 -5.70
N GLU A 161 -15.08 -21.10 -5.78
CA GLU A 161 -14.46 -22.41 -5.99
C GLU A 161 -14.45 -23.27 -4.72
N TYR A 162 -14.43 -22.63 -3.55
CA TYR A 162 -14.48 -23.35 -2.28
C TYR A 162 -15.85 -23.97 -2.04
N PHE A 163 -16.93 -23.29 -2.42
CA PHE A 163 -18.29 -23.79 -2.28
C PHE A 163 -18.70 -24.75 -3.41
N ASN A 164 -18.20 -24.58 -4.63
CA ASN A 164 -18.43 -25.53 -5.71
C ASN A 164 -17.73 -26.89 -5.51
N LYS A 165 -16.72 -26.95 -4.65
CA LYS A 165 -16.13 -28.21 -4.16
C LYS A 165 -16.92 -28.83 -3.01
N GLY A 166 -17.98 -28.18 -2.55
CA GLY A 166 -18.86 -28.65 -1.47
C GLY A 166 -19.63 -29.92 -1.75
N ASP A 167 -19.70 -30.36 -3.01
CA ASP A 167 -20.18 -31.70 -3.35
C ASP A 167 -19.29 -32.85 -2.83
N ILE A 168 -18.17 -32.53 -2.19
CA ILE A 168 -17.29 -33.51 -1.54
C ILE A 168 -17.83 -33.93 -0.16
N TRP A 169 -18.86 -33.26 0.38
CA TRP A 169 -19.50 -33.62 1.66
C TRP A 169 -20.81 -34.39 1.49
N GLU A 170 -21.13 -34.91 0.33
CA GLU A 170 -22.04 -36.05 0.28
C GLU A 170 -21.35 -37.22 0.98
N VAL A 171 -21.63 -37.30 2.28
CA VAL A 171 -21.27 -38.47 3.10
C VAL A 171 -21.90 -39.67 2.43
N GLU A 172 -21.13 -40.41 1.66
CA GLU A 172 -21.39 -41.82 1.38
C GLU A 172 -21.49 -42.54 2.70
N GLY A 173 -22.66 -42.74 3.24
CA GLY A 173 -22.82 -43.50 4.47
C GLY A 173 -24.08 -43.20 5.26
N ALA A 174 -25.23 -43.31 4.63
CA ALA A 174 -26.47 -43.60 5.34
C ALA A 174 -27.25 -44.67 4.56
N GLN A 175 -26.81 -45.90 4.72
CA GLN A 175 -27.63 -47.10 4.53
C GLN A 175 -27.76 -47.79 5.87
#